data_06ced45c9274df286dbd3ee24469ca97
#
_entry.id   06ced45c9274df286dbd3ee24469ca97
#
_cell.length_a   1.000
_cell.length_b   1.000
_cell.length_c   1.000
_cell.angle_alpha   90.00
_cell.angle_beta   90.00
_cell.angle_gamma   90.00
#
_symmetry.space_group_name_H-M   'P 1'
#
loop_
_entity.id
_entity.type
_entity.pdbx_description
1 polymer ?
#
loop_
_entity_poly.entity_id
_entity_poly.type
_entity_poly.pdbx_seq_one_letter_code
_entity_poly.pdbx_strand_id
1 'polypeptide(L)'
;KELNEEYPNYNTVGETWVTEPAYTAWWQKDSKLSAPKNSNLKTVMDFSFFDKINTAKNEQTETWFKGLDRVYNNFVYDFLYPNPASVLAFIENHDTDRFLGEGNNLPMLKQASPLLLTTRRIPQLYYGTEVMMNGVKSKSDGYVRKDFPGGWTSDATNALTPAGRTKIQ
;
A
#
# COMPACT_ATOMS: atom_id res chain seq x y z
N LYS A 1 -21.47 8.98 9.38
CA LYS A 1 -22.82 9.47 9.05
C LYS A 1 -22.87 10.98 9.20
N GLU A 2 -22.69 11.49 10.40
CA GLU A 2 -22.71 12.93 10.72
C GLU A 2 -21.78 13.75 9.81
N LEU A 3 -20.52 13.30 9.63
CA LEU A 3 -19.58 13.96 8.74
C LEU A 3 -20.08 14.08 7.29
N ASN A 4 -20.74 13.05 6.78
CA ASN A 4 -21.29 13.06 5.43
C ASN A 4 -22.58 13.89 5.30
N GLU A 5 -23.27 14.16 6.39
CA GLU A 5 -24.43 15.06 6.43
C GLU A 5 -23.96 16.52 6.33
N GLU A 6 -22.88 16.86 7.03
CA GLU A 6 -22.31 18.21 7.01
C GLU A 6 -21.41 18.45 5.79
N TYR A 7 -20.64 17.43 5.38
CA TYR A 7 -19.69 17.51 4.27
C TYR A 7 -19.92 16.36 3.27
N PRO A 8 -20.97 16.43 2.42
CA PRO A 8 -21.36 15.32 1.53
C PRO A 8 -20.30 14.90 0.52
N ASN A 9 -19.39 15.80 0.16
CA ASN A 9 -18.30 15.54 -0.77
C ASN A 9 -17.00 15.11 -0.08
N TYR A 10 -16.98 15.04 1.24
CA TYR A 10 -15.80 14.63 2.00
C TYR A 10 -15.53 13.14 1.81
N ASN A 11 -14.28 12.79 1.55
CA ASN A 11 -13.84 11.40 1.47
C ASN A 11 -13.17 10.97 2.78
N THR A 12 -13.53 9.77 3.21
CA THR A 12 -12.88 9.09 4.33
C THR A 12 -12.25 7.81 3.84
N VAL A 13 -11.09 7.49 4.40
CA VAL A 13 -10.43 6.19 4.19
C VAL A 13 -10.50 5.42 5.49
N GLY A 14 -11.04 4.19 5.44
CA GLY A 14 -11.03 3.27 6.58
C GLY A 14 -9.78 2.42 6.57
N GLU A 15 -9.05 2.43 7.66
CA GLU A 15 -7.94 1.50 7.86
C GLU A 15 -8.50 0.13 8.23
N THR A 16 -8.70 -0.70 7.21
CA THR A 16 -9.22 -2.06 7.35
C THR A 16 -8.05 -3.04 7.37
N TRP A 17 -7.38 -3.14 8.51
CA TRP A 17 -6.19 -3.99 8.64
C TRP A 17 -6.55 -5.48 8.73
N VAL A 18 -6.98 -6.01 7.60
CA VAL A 18 -7.33 -7.42 7.40
C VAL A 18 -6.77 -7.90 6.07
N THR A 19 -6.26 -9.12 6.02
CA THR A 19 -5.53 -9.65 4.87
C THR A 19 -6.41 -10.44 3.89
N GLU A 20 -7.71 -10.54 4.17
CA GLU A 20 -8.67 -11.24 3.31
C GLU A 20 -9.60 -10.25 2.61
N PRO A 21 -9.74 -10.34 1.26
CA PRO A 21 -10.57 -9.41 0.48
C PRO A 21 -12.02 -9.31 0.96
N ALA A 22 -12.61 -10.42 1.40
CA ALA A 22 -13.99 -10.43 1.89
C ALA A 22 -14.18 -9.56 3.14
N TYR A 23 -13.21 -9.58 4.06
CA TYR A 23 -13.27 -8.74 5.25
C TYR A 23 -13.04 -7.27 4.92
N THR A 24 -12.14 -6.96 3.99
CA THR A 24 -11.96 -5.59 3.51
C THR A 24 -13.23 -5.07 2.83
N ALA A 25 -13.82 -5.87 1.94
CA ALA A 25 -15.06 -5.53 1.24
C ALA A 25 -16.25 -5.33 2.20
N TRP A 26 -16.29 -6.05 3.32
CA TRP A 26 -17.33 -5.89 4.36
C TRP A 26 -17.40 -4.46 4.88
N TRP A 27 -16.26 -3.79 5.00
CA TRP A 27 -16.17 -2.42 5.52
C TRP A 27 -16.47 -1.33 4.48
N GLN A 28 -16.49 -1.64 3.20
CA GLN A 28 -16.80 -0.62 2.20
C GLN A 28 -18.28 -0.22 2.26
N LYS A 29 -18.56 1.07 2.04
CA LYS A 29 -19.92 1.60 1.94
C LYS A 29 -20.78 0.76 0.99
N ASP A 30 -22.02 0.48 1.40
CA ASP A 30 -23.01 -0.28 0.63
C ASP A 30 -22.64 -1.75 0.37
N SER A 31 -21.74 -2.30 1.19
CA SER A 31 -21.36 -3.71 1.11
C SER A 31 -22.54 -4.63 1.43
N LYS A 32 -22.81 -5.56 0.52
CA LYS A 32 -23.82 -6.61 0.73
C LYS A 32 -23.42 -7.59 1.82
N LEU A 33 -22.11 -7.71 2.09
CA LEU A 33 -21.57 -8.61 3.11
C LEU A 33 -21.88 -8.11 4.54
N SER A 34 -22.08 -6.80 4.71
CA SER A 34 -22.36 -6.20 6.02
C SER A 34 -23.83 -5.88 6.26
N ALA A 35 -24.71 -6.11 5.27
CA ALA A 35 -26.14 -5.78 5.40
C ALA A 35 -26.79 -6.42 6.62
N PRO A 36 -27.69 -5.72 7.35
CA PRO A 36 -28.22 -4.39 7.06
C PRO A 36 -27.35 -3.22 7.55
N LYS A 37 -26.17 -3.48 8.12
CA LYS A 37 -25.24 -2.43 8.58
C LYS A 37 -24.51 -1.79 7.41
N ASN A 38 -24.19 -0.51 7.53
CA ASN A 38 -23.41 0.23 6.55
C ASN A 38 -22.35 1.06 7.28
N SER A 39 -21.08 0.83 6.94
CA SER A 39 -19.96 1.57 7.52
C SER A 39 -19.92 3.03 7.08
N ASN A 40 -20.51 3.35 5.93
CA ASN A 40 -20.39 4.62 5.21
C ASN A 40 -18.96 4.99 4.77
N LEU A 41 -18.00 4.06 4.85
CA LEU A 41 -16.64 4.27 4.37
C LEU A 41 -16.61 4.13 2.85
N LYS A 42 -16.46 5.23 2.13
CA LYS A 42 -16.36 5.21 0.66
C LYS A 42 -15.12 4.46 0.20
N THR A 43 -14.01 4.68 0.88
CA THR A 43 -12.71 4.08 0.60
C THR A 43 -12.23 3.26 1.79
N VAL A 44 -11.66 2.11 1.50
CA VAL A 44 -11.04 1.19 2.47
C VAL A 44 -9.63 0.84 2.01
N MET A 45 -8.70 0.65 2.96
CA MET A 45 -7.32 0.27 2.65
C MET A 45 -7.22 -1.22 2.32
N ASP A 46 -6.50 -1.55 1.25
CA ASP A 46 -6.33 -2.92 0.76
C ASP A 46 -5.10 -3.59 1.37
N PHE A 47 -5.22 -3.97 2.63
CA PHE A 47 -4.19 -4.77 3.30
C PHE A 47 -4.07 -6.19 2.71
N SER A 48 -5.10 -6.67 2.01
CA SER A 48 -5.00 -7.95 1.30
C SER A 48 -4.07 -7.86 0.09
N PHE A 49 -4.15 -6.77 -0.69
CA PHE A 49 -3.19 -6.52 -1.77
C PHE A 49 -1.77 -6.34 -1.21
N PHE A 50 -1.61 -5.55 -0.13
CA PHE A 50 -0.34 -5.36 0.56
C PHE A 50 0.27 -6.71 0.98
N ASP A 51 -0.50 -7.59 1.61
CA ASP A 51 -0.05 -8.91 2.03
C ASP A 51 0.40 -9.76 0.83
N LYS A 52 -0.41 -9.82 -0.23
CA LYS A 52 -0.11 -10.65 -1.40
C LYS A 52 1.13 -10.18 -2.16
N ILE A 53 1.32 -8.87 -2.36
CA ILE A 53 2.50 -8.36 -3.07
C ILE A 53 3.78 -8.50 -2.24
N ASN A 54 3.70 -8.29 -0.92
CA ASN A 54 4.85 -8.46 -0.03
C ASN A 54 5.22 -9.94 0.18
N THR A 55 4.27 -10.85 0.13
CA THR A 55 4.55 -12.29 0.09
C THR A 55 5.15 -12.69 -1.24
N ALA A 56 4.56 -12.26 -2.35
CA ALA A 56 4.98 -12.59 -3.71
C ALA A 56 6.43 -12.21 -4.01
N LYS A 57 6.89 -11.06 -3.51
CA LYS A 57 8.27 -10.58 -3.76
C LYS A 57 9.37 -11.52 -3.24
N ASN A 58 9.03 -12.36 -2.28
CA ASN A 58 9.97 -13.28 -1.63
C ASN A 58 9.85 -14.73 -2.15
N GLU A 59 8.97 -14.97 -3.11
CA GLU A 59 8.69 -16.30 -3.63
C GLU A 59 9.33 -16.53 -5.00
N GLN A 60 9.76 -17.77 -5.25
CA GLN A 60 10.11 -18.21 -6.59
C GLN A 60 8.86 -18.41 -7.42
N THR A 61 8.90 -18.00 -8.69
CA THR A 61 7.74 -17.94 -9.59
C THR A 61 7.48 -19.24 -10.36
N GLU A 62 8.23 -20.29 -10.09
CA GLU A 62 8.17 -21.55 -10.86
C GLU A 62 7.05 -22.50 -10.43
N THR A 63 6.23 -22.12 -9.45
CA THR A 63 5.17 -22.99 -8.91
C THR A 63 3.83 -22.27 -8.87
N TRP A 64 2.75 -23.05 -9.01
CA TRP A 64 1.37 -22.56 -8.89
C TRP A 64 1.13 -21.86 -7.56
N PHE A 65 0.29 -20.83 -7.58
CA PHE A 65 -0.14 -20.06 -6.40
C PHE A 65 0.97 -19.26 -5.69
N LYS A 66 2.08 -18.97 -6.39
CA LYS A 66 3.18 -18.16 -5.87
C LYS A 66 3.51 -16.97 -6.77
N GLY A 67 4.31 -16.06 -6.25
CA GLY A 67 4.71 -14.85 -6.98
C GLY A 67 3.50 -14.01 -7.40
N LEU A 68 3.49 -13.53 -8.64
CA LEU A 68 2.41 -12.68 -9.18
C LEU A 68 1.03 -13.34 -9.18
N ASP A 69 0.95 -14.67 -9.20
CA ASP A 69 -0.33 -15.37 -9.11
C ASP A 69 -1.10 -15.01 -7.85
N ARG A 70 -0.41 -14.76 -6.73
CA ARG A 70 -1.04 -14.27 -5.50
C ARG A 70 -1.74 -12.93 -5.70
N VAL A 71 -1.11 -12.02 -6.44
CA VAL A 71 -1.65 -10.68 -6.70
C VAL A 71 -2.85 -10.77 -7.63
N TYR A 72 -2.77 -11.57 -8.69
CA TYR A 72 -3.90 -11.80 -9.58
C TYR A 72 -5.08 -12.43 -8.85
N ASN A 73 -4.83 -13.42 -8.01
CA ASN A 73 -5.87 -14.04 -7.19
C ASN A 73 -6.52 -13.05 -6.21
N ASN A 74 -5.82 -12.01 -5.76
CA ASN A 74 -6.46 -10.95 -4.96
C ASN A 74 -7.53 -10.21 -5.78
N PHE A 75 -7.25 -9.90 -7.05
CA PHE A 75 -8.19 -9.19 -7.92
C PHE A 75 -9.40 -10.03 -8.36
N VAL A 76 -9.33 -11.35 -8.29
CA VAL A 76 -10.49 -12.23 -8.54
C VAL A 76 -11.65 -11.91 -7.61
N TYR A 77 -11.36 -11.41 -6.42
CA TYR A 77 -12.38 -11.04 -5.43
C TYR A 77 -12.95 -9.64 -5.60
N ASP A 78 -12.62 -8.92 -6.68
CA ASP A 78 -13.13 -7.57 -6.94
C ASP A 78 -14.67 -7.49 -6.97
N PHE A 79 -15.34 -8.58 -7.33
CA PHE A 79 -16.80 -8.68 -7.33
C PHE A 79 -17.44 -8.55 -5.93
N LEU A 80 -16.67 -8.72 -4.85
CA LEU A 80 -17.14 -8.54 -3.48
C LEU A 80 -17.28 -7.06 -3.09
N TYR A 81 -16.52 -6.19 -3.74
CA TYR A 81 -16.51 -4.77 -3.43
C TYR A 81 -17.63 -4.04 -4.16
N PRO A 82 -18.45 -3.23 -3.48
CA PRO A 82 -19.41 -2.33 -4.12
C PRO A 82 -18.75 -1.40 -5.15
N ASN A 83 -17.54 -0.92 -4.84
CA ASN A 83 -16.74 -0.10 -5.74
C ASN A 83 -15.24 -0.44 -5.63
N PRO A 84 -14.73 -1.40 -6.40
CA PRO A 84 -13.32 -1.77 -6.36
C PRO A 84 -12.37 -0.63 -6.76
N ALA A 85 -12.82 0.33 -7.56
CA ALA A 85 -12.01 1.50 -7.93
C ALA A 85 -11.83 2.52 -6.77
N SER A 86 -12.63 2.40 -5.71
CA SER A 86 -12.49 3.22 -4.49
C SER A 86 -11.75 2.49 -3.36
N VAL A 87 -11.05 1.41 -3.65
CA VAL A 87 -10.18 0.73 -2.70
C VAL A 87 -8.77 1.30 -2.81
N LEU A 88 -8.12 1.59 -1.69
CA LEU A 88 -6.79 2.21 -1.65
C LEU A 88 -5.73 1.12 -1.52
N ALA A 89 -4.94 0.92 -2.57
CA ALA A 89 -3.85 -0.05 -2.60
C ALA A 89 -2.50 0.59 -2.29
N PHE A 90 -1.63 -0.18 -1.66
CA PHE A 90 -0.28 0.26 -1.30
C PHE A 90 0.65 -0.96 -1.20
N ILE A 91 1.96 -0.72 -1.34
CA ILE A 91 3.00 -1.74 -1.15
C ILE A 91 3.71 -1.60 0.19
N GLU A 92 3.63 -0.43 0.79
CA GLU A 92 4.15 -0.07 2.12
C GLU A 92 3.38 1.13 2.66
N ASN A 93 3.40 1.33 3.98
CA ASN A 93 2.89 2.53 4.63
C ASN A 93 3.68 2.81 5.92
N HIS A 94 3.24 3.79 6.72
CA HIS A 94 3.91 4.20 7.95
C HIS A 94 3.85 3.16 9.08
N ASP A 95 2.97 2.17 8.97
CA ASP A 95 2.75 1.13 9.98
C ASP A 95 3.27 -0.25 9.56
N THR A 96 3.87 -0.34 8.37
CA THR A 96 4.43 -1.59 7.84
C THR A 96 5.94 -1.47 7.65
N ASP A 97 6.58 -2.60 7.34
CA ASP A 97 7.93 -2.56 6.80
C ASP A 97 7.94 -1.75 5.50
N ARG A 98 9.04 -1.08 5.21
CA ARG A 98 9.31 -0.56 3.88
C ARG A 98 9.35 -1.73 2.88
N PHE A 99 8.90 -1.50 1.67
CA PHE A 99 8.81 -2.57 0.66
C PHE A 99 10.15 -3.25 0.39
N LEU A 100 11.23 -2.48 0.44
CA LEU A 100 12.59 -2.99 0.28
C LEU A 100 13.16 -3.66 1.54
N GLY A 101 12.46 -3.59 2.68
CA GLY A 101 12.99 -4.10 3.95
C GLY A 101 14.25 -3.36 4.35
N GLU A 102 15.34 -4.09 4.55
CA GLU A 102 16.69 -3.52 4.79
C GLU A 102 17.56 -3.56 3.52
N GLY A 103 17.01 -4.01 2.40
CA GLY A 103 17.71 -4.10 1.12
C GLY A 103 17.54 -2.86 0.24
N ASN A 104 18.05 -2.99 -0.98
CA ASN A 104 17.97 -1.97 -2.03
C ASN A 104 17.64 -2.59 -3.39
N ASN A 105 16.74 -3.56 -3.43
CA ASN A 105 16.35 -4.28 -4.64
C ASN A 105 15.55 -3.38 -5.60
N LEU A 106 16.22 -2.50 -6.32
CA LEU A 106 15.62 -1.60 -7.30
C LEU A 106 14.85 -2.35 -8.41
N PRO A 107 15.31 -3.48 -8.97
CA PRO A 107 14.53 -4.26 -9.91
C PRO A 107 13.16 -4.67 -9.37
N MET A 108 13.08 -5.09 -8.12
CA MET A 108 11.82 -5.46 -7.47
C MET A 108 10.89 -4.26 -7.31
N LEU A 109 11.41 -3.11 -6.88
CA LEU A 109 10.62 -1.88 -6.76
C LEU A 109 10.11 -1.41 -8.13
N LYS A 110 10.93 -1.53 -9.19
CA LYS A 110 10.54 -1.23 -10.58
C LYS A 110 9.45 -2.15 -11.12
N GLN A 111 9.27 -3.34 -10.58
CA GLN A 111 8.16 -4.23 -10.92
C GLN A 111 6.90 -3.91 -10.12
N ALA A 112 7.04 -3.68 -8.82
CA ALA A 112 5.92 -3.43 -7.93
C ALA A 112 5.24 -2.07 -8.16
N SER A 113 6.03 -1.03 -8.46
CA SER A 113 5.49 0.32 -8.64
C SER A 113 4.56 0.46 -9.85
N PRO A 114 4.91 0.00 -11.06
CA PRO A 114 3.97 0.00 -12.19
C PRO A 114 2.73 -0.85 -11.91
N LEU A 115 2.88 -2.00 -11.28
CA LEU A 115 1.76 -2.84 -10.91
C LEU A 115 0.79 -2.08 -10.00
N LEU A 116 1.29 -1.43 -8.95
CA LEU A 116 0.48 -0.59 -8.06
C LEU A 116 -0.23 0.54 -8.82
N LEU A 117 0.50 1.26 -9.69
CA LEU A 117 -0.01 2.44 -10.40
C LEU A 117 -1.00 2.11 -11.53
N THR A 118 -1.02 0.87 -12.00
CA THR A 118 -1.89 0.42 -13.12
C THR A 118 -3.04 -0.45 -12.68
N THR A 119 -3.18 -0.75 -11.39
CA THR A 119 -4.34 -1.48 -10.86
C THR A 119 -5.60 -0.62 -10.89
N ARG A 120 -6.77 -1.27 -10.76
CA ARG A 120 -8.07 -0.58 -10.58
C ARG A 120 -8.27 -0.08 -9.15
N ARG A 121 -7.22 0.37 -8.51
CA ARG A 121 -7.25 0.85 -7.13
C ARG A 121 -6.84 2.32 -7.11
N ILE A 122 -7.07 2.99 -6.00
CA ILE A 122 -6.43 4.27 -5.72
C ILE A 122 -5.01 3.95 -5.24
N PRO A 123 -3.96 4.30 -5.99
CA PRO A 123 -2.60 3.99 -5.55
C PRO A 123 -2.17 4.94 -4.45
N GLN A 124 -1.65 4.38 -3.36
CA GLN A 124 -0.98 5.14 -2.30
C GLN A 124 0.52 4.89 -2.39
N LEU A 125 1.29 5.93 -2.59
CA LEU A 125 2.75 5.93 -2.47
C LEU A 125 3.13 6.53 -1.13
N TYR A 126 3.89 5.77 -0.35
CA TYR A 126 4.46 6.29 0.90
C TYR A 126 5.69 7.12 0.58
N TYR A 127 5.88 8.25 1.29
CA TYR A 127 7.03 9.14 1.03
C TYR A 127 8.35 8.38 1.15
N GLY A 128 9.28 8.69 0.28
CA GLY A 128 10.60 8.07 0.25
C GLY A 128 10.67 6.74 -0.51
N THR A 129 9.54 6.15 -0.94
CA THR A 129 9.54 5.00 -1.85
C THR A 129 10.27 5.34 -3.14
N GLU A 130 10.08 6.56 -3.65
CA GLU A 130 10.68 7.08 -4.89
C GLU A 130 12.19 7.23 -4.83
N VAL A 131 12.76 7.30 -3.63
CA VAL A 131 14.21 7.39 -3.38
C VAL A 131 14.75 6.14 -2.69
N MET A 132 13.96 5.06 -2.69
CA MET A 132 14.34 3.75 -2.14
C MET A 132 14.63 3.77 -0.63
N MET A 133 13.91 4.58 0.15
CA MET A 133 14.01 4.49 1.60
C MET A 133 13.65 3.07 2.07
N ASN A 134 14.49 2.55 2.94
CA ASN A 134 14.35 1.21 3.50
C ASN A 134 14.09 1.26 5.01
N GLY A 135 13.67 0.14 5.56
CA GLY A 135 13.44 0.01 7.00
C GLY A 135 12.54 -1.17 7.33
N VAL A 136 12.71 -1.69 8.52
CA VAL A 136 11.88 -2.77 9.07
C VAL A 136 11.32 -2.35 10.41
N LYS A 137 10.06 -2.67 10.62
CA LYS A 137 9.30 -2.30 11.80
C LYS A 137 9.81 -3.00 13.08
N SER A 138 10.44 -4.15 12.94
CA SER A 138 11.06 -4.87 14.04
C SER A 138 12.13 -4.06 14.80
N LYS A 139 12.72 -3.04 14.16
CA LYS A 139 13.63 -2.12 14.84
C LYS A 139 12.90 -1.02 15.61
N SER A 140 11.97 -0.35 15.00
CA SER A 140 11.03 0.61 15.62
C SER A 140 10.12 1.25 14.57
N ASP A 141 9.04 1.89 15.02
CA ASP A 141 8.20 2.72 14.14
C ASP A 141 8.99 3.88 13.54
N GLY A 142 9.84 4.55 14.32
CA GLY A 142 10.70 5.63 13.82
C GLY A 142 11.65 5.16 12.72
N TYR A 143 12.04 3.89 12.72
CA TYR A 143 12.93 3.34 11.69
C TYR A 143 12.29 3.23 10.32
N VAL A 144 10.98 3.03 10.23
CA VAL A 144 10.21 3.04 8.96
C VAL A 144 9.67 4.44 8.61
N ARG A 145 9.74 5.38 9.56
CA ARG A 145 9.25 6.78 9.45
C ARG A 145 10.39 7.80 9.51
N LYS A 146 11.57 7.43 9.04
CA LYS A 146 12.74 8.31 9.00
C LYS A 146 12.42 9.59 8.23
N ASP A 147 13.12 10.67 8.56
CA ASP A 147 13.07 11.91 7.79
C ASP A 147 13.44 11.65 6.33
N PHE A 148 12.80 12.38 5.42
CA PHE A 148 13.14 12.30 4.01
C PHE A 148 14.58 12.78 3.79
N PRO A 149 15.45 12.01 3.13
CA PRO A 149 16.84 12.38 2.94
C PRO A 149 16.98 13.50 1.91
N GLY A 150 17.02 14.73 2.34
CA GLY A 150 17.17 15.91 1.50
C GLY A 150 16.00 16.87 1.58
N GLY A 151 16.15 18.00 0.89
CA GLY A 151 15.19 19.10 0.86
C GLY A 151 15.69 20.35 1.61
N TRP A 152 16.71 20.22 2.44
CA TRP A 152 17.31 21.33 3.18
C TRP A 152 18.79 21.50 2.79
N THR A 153 19.28 22.73 2.80
CA THR A 153 20.68 23.04 2.43
C THR A 153 21.72 22.42 3.39
N SER A 154 21.31 22.11 4.61
CA SER A 154 22.14 21.50 5.65
C SER A 154 22.16 19.97 5.65
N ASP A 155 21.36 19.33 4.79
CA ASP A 155 21.26 17.89 4.77
C ASP A 155 22.58 17.25 4.30
N ALA A 156 23.11 16.35 5.11
CA ALA A 156 24.32 15.60 4.80
C ALA A 156 24.12 14.65 3.59
N THR A 157 22.89 14.24 3.34
CA THR A 157 22.49 13.42 2.21
C THR A 157 21.26 14.03 1.54
N ASN A 158 21.32 14.24 0.23
CA ASN A 158 20.21 14.83 -0.50
C ASN A 158 19.82 13.91 -1.68
N ALA A 159 18.72 13.17 -1.52
CA ALA A 159 18.18 12.26 -2.51
C ALA A 159 17.78 12.93 -3.84
N LEU A 160 17.61 14.25 -3.84
CA LEU A 160 17.29 15.03 -5.05
C LEU A 160 18.50 15.26 -5.94
N THR A 161 19.71 14.94 -5.47
CA THR A 161 20.94 15.01 -6.25
C THR A 161 21.41 13.62 -6.68
N PRO A 162 22.12 13.47 -7.83
CA PRO A 162 22.70 12.18 -8.25
C PRO A 162 23.62 11.58 -7.18
N ALA A 163 24.50 12.40 -6.59
CA ALA A 163 25.43 11.95 -5.55
C ALA A 163 24.72 11.52 -4.26
N GLY A 164 23.63 12.21 -3.91
CA GLY A 164 22.80 11.85 -2.75
C GLY A 164 22.06 10.55 -2.95
N ARG A 165 21.50 10.33 -4.14
CA ARG A 165 20.84 9.05 -4.49
C ARG A 165 21.79 7.87 -4.40
N THR A 166 23.00 8.00 -4.88
CA THR A 166 24.01 6.93 -4.79
C THR A 166 24.34 6.56 -3.34
N LYS A 167 24.26 7.50 -2.40
CA LYS A 167 24.50 7.21 -0.98
C LYS A 167 23.34 6.51 -0.30
N ILE A 168 22.11 6.64 -0.82
CA ILE A 168 20.90 6.02 -0.28
C ILE A 168 20.70 4.62 -0.83
N GLN A 169 21.08 4.41 -2.06
CA GLN A 169 21.05 3.12 -2.79
C GLN A 169 22.29 2.28 -2.49
#